data_7da956d415bc570d6c851a07c1886347
#
_entry.id   7da956d415bc570d6c851a07c1886347
#
_cell.length_a   1.000
_cell.length_b   1.000
_cell.length_c   1.000
_cell.angle_alpha   90.00
_cell.angle_beta   90.00
_cell.angle_gamma   90.00
#
_symmetry.space_group_name_H-M   'P 1'
#
loop_
_entity.id
_entity.type
_entity.pdbx_description
1 polymer ?
#
loop_
_entity_poly.entity_id
_entity_poly.type
_entity_poly.pdbx_seq_one_letter_code
_entity_poly.pdbx_strand_id
1 'polypeptide(L)'
;MKKRWLIVLIFTCLMIVPKLVFAVDFSIPSYRGELYIHADNTAEFRQKIVYQFEEDFKGQIVGLGRAGKMPSGFYIDRQPKVEASKNGHKIENLTSEVTEETNGYTVKVYNPGQEGDRVEVELTWQLKNLLFLYDDIAELNWQPLTDSSESIERFEFHVMGDNGAEKLFFHTGQLYREGRIEQSGHDYTIRLHNLPSKRGVELHAYWPRTDFASATDQGLKGNRLEEFNNIEESIVREKDQSKQLVTWVFPSMLSISLLLSVCFYFIYRRKTTPSVKYAKNH
;
A
#
# COMPACT_ATOMS: atom_id res chain seq x y z
N MET A 1 -25.42 -42.33 -28.02
CA MET A 1 -24.90 -40.96 -28.22
C MET A 1 -24.69 -40.21 -26.91
N LYS A 2 -25.56 -40.24 -25.90
CA LYS A 2 -25.44 -39.50 -24.63
C LYS A 2 -24.19 -39.81 -23.81
N LYS A 3 -23.71 -41.06 -23.76
CA LYS A 3 -22.47 -41.44 -23.01
C LYS A 3 -21.17 -40.86 -23.59
N ARG A 4 -21.09 -40.67 -24.90
CA ARG A 4 -19.92 -40.09 -25.57
C ARG A 4 -19.77 -38.58 -25.27
N TRP A 5 -20.89 -37.84 -25.19
CA TRP A 5 -20.89 -36.41 -24.81
C TRP A 5 -20.49 -36.18 -23.36
N LEU A 6 -20.89 -37.10 -22.45
CA LEU A 6 -20.51 -37.03 -21.04
C LEU A 6 -18.99 -37.17 -20.85
N ILE A 7 -18.38 -38.09 -21.61
CA ILE A 7 -16.92 -38.31 -21.56
C ILE A 7 -16.16 -37.08 -22.10
N VAL A 8 -16.64 -36.48 -23.19
CA VAL A 8 -16.06 -35.24 -23.75
C VAL A 8 -16.18 -34.10 -22.74
N LEU A 9 -17.35 -33.95 -22.08
CA LEU A 9 -17.56 -32.92 -21.07
C LEU A 9 -16.63 -33.07 -19.85
N ILE A 10 -16.46 -34.33 -19.37
CA ILE A 10 -15.54 -34.63 -18.25
C ILE A 10 -14.09 -34.35 -18.66
N PHE A 11 -13.70 -34.70 -19.90
CA PHE A 11 -12.35 -34.46 -20.40
C PHE A 11 -12.08 -32.95 -20.59
N THR A 12 -13.07 -32.18 -21.02
CA THR A 12 -12.98 -30.70 -21.15
C THR A 12 -12.89 -30.04 -19.77
N CYS A 13 -13.61 -30.49 -18.75
CA CYS A 13 -13.50 -30.01 -17.38
C CYS A 13 -12.15 -30.35 -16.73
N LEU A 14 -11.54 -31.47 -17.06
CA LEU A 14 -10.21 -31.84 -16.56
C LEU A 14 -9.08 -31.01 -17.20
N MET A 15 -9.30 -30.46 -18.41
CA MET A 15 -8.33 -29.57 -19.09
C MET A 15 -8.34 -28.13 -18.55
N ILE A 16 -9.34 -27.74 -17.77
CA ILE A 16 -9.44 -26.43 -17.10
C ILE A 16 -8.98 -26.55 -15.64
N VAL A 17 -7.98 -27.37 -15.36
CA VAL A 17 -7.28 -27.28 -14.08
C VAL A 17 -6.38 -26.05 -14.19
N PRO A 18 -6.67 -24.93 -13.46
CA PRO A 18 -5.75 -23.82 -13.44
C PRO A 18 -4.42 -24.38 -12.93
N LYS A 19 -3.33 -24.10 -13.65
CA LYS A 19 -2.00 -24.34 -13.11
C LYS A 19 -1.94 -23.51 -11.83
N LEU A 20 -2.00 -24.18 -10.68
CA LEU A 20 -1.69 -23.56 -9.41
C LEU A 20 -0.24 -23.09 -9.51
N VAL A 21 -0.04 -21.84 -9.81
CA VAL A 21 1.25 -21.19 -9.62
C VAL A 21 1.37 -21.06 -8.11
N PHE A 22 2.10 -21.94 -7.50
CA PHE A 22 2.48 -21.82 -6.10
C PHE A 22 3.39 -20.59 -6.03
N ALA A 23 2.86 -19.51 -5.49
CA ALA A 23 3.69 -18.42 -5.02
C ALA A 23 4.46 -18.95 -3.80
N VAL A 24 5.74 -18.60 -3.68
CA VAL A 24 6.55 -18.95 -2.51
C VAL A 24 5.88 -18.34 -1.27
N ASP A 25 5.69 -19.15 -0.24
CA ASP A 25 5.09 -18.70 1.01
C ASP A 25 6.15 -17.99 1.86
N PHE A 26 5.85 -16.75 2.27
CA PHE A 26 6.73 -15.92 3.09
C PHE A 26 5.93 -14.83 3.83
N SER A 27 6.51 -14.31 4.89
CA SER A 27 6.02 -13.12 5.58
C SER A 27 7.02 -11.95 5.50
N ILE A 28 6.54 -10.72 5.77
CA ILE A 28 7.36 -9.51 5.83
C ILE A 28 7.30 -8.95 7.26
N PRO A 29 8.17 -9.41 8.17
CA PRO A 29 8.22 -8.94 9.56
C PRO A 29 8.52 -7.46 9.70
N SER A 30 9.28 -6.87 8.76
CA SER A 30 9.55 -5.43 8.80
C SER A 30 9.91 -4.85 7.45
N TYR A 31 9.47 -3.61 7.26
CA TYR A 31 9.87 -2.69 6.20
C TYR A 31 10.32 -1.39 6.83
N ARG A 32 11.48 -0.87 6.42
CA ARG A 32 11.97 0.45 6.79
C ARG A 32 12.34 1.23 5.53
N GLY A 33 11.70 2.39 5.34
CA GLY A 33 12.04 3.38 4.32
C GLY A 33 12.76 4.56 4.95
N GLU A 34 13.78 5.09 4.28
CA GLU A 34 14.50 6.31 4.68
C GLU A 34 14.64 7.20 3.45
N LEU A 35 14.00 8.34 3.47
CA LEU A 35 14.08 9.35 2.42
C LEU A 35 14.86 10.55 2.95
N TYR A 36 16.01 10.84 2.36
CA TYR A 36 16.78 12.04 2.65
C TYR A 36 16.73 13.00 1.46
N ILE A 37 16.23 14.22 1.67
CA ILE A 37 16.04 15.23 0.63
C ILE A 37 17.05 16.34 0.78
N HIS A 38 17.80 16.62 -0.29
CA HIS A 38 18.80 17.68 -0.36
C HIS A 38 18.18 19.00 -0.86
N ALA A 39 18.79 20.12 -0.46
CA ALA A 39 18.35 21.46 -0.84
C ALA A 39 18.43 21.75 -2.36
N ASP A 40 19.09 20.90 -3.14
CA ASP A 40 19.18 20.96 -4.60
C ASP A 40 18.08 20.13 -5.31
N ASN A 41 17.09 19.62 -4.57
CA ASN A 41 16.02 18.73 -5.06
C ASN A 41 16.51 17.36 -5.55
N THR A 42 17.71 16.93 -5.12
CA THR A 42 18.10 15.53 -5.19
C THR A 42 17.68 14.80 -3.92
N ALA A 43 17.58 13.48 -3.98
CA ALA A 43 17.28 12.70 -2.79
C ALA A 43 17.92 11.32 -2.84
N GLU A 44 18.22 10.78 -1.66
CA GLU A 44 18.56 9.38 -1.45
C GLU A 44 17.37 8.67 -0.81
N PHE A 45 16.95 7.55 -1.41
CA PHE A 45 15.94 6.69 -0.82
C PHE A 45 16.50 5.32 -0.53
N ARG A 46 16.49 4.93 0.74
CA ARG A 46 16.89 3.61 1.20
C ARG A 46 15.67 2.84 1.67
N GLN A 47 15.53 1.60 1.19
CA GLN A 47 14.50 0.69 1.65
C GLN A 47 15.14 -0.60 2.12
N LYS A 48 14.76 -1.02 3.33
CA LYS A 48 15.24 -2.22 3.99
C LYS A 48 14.05 -3.11 4.32
N ILE A 49 14.06 -4.31 3.80
CA ILE A 49 12.94 -5.25 3.90
C ILE A 49 13.44 -6.55 4.48
N VAL A 50 12.73 -7.06 5.47
CA VAL A 50 13.01 -8.36 6.07
C VAL A 50 11.94 -9.34 5.64
N TYR A 51 12.38 -10.46 5.08
CA TYR A 51 11.56 -11.59 4.66
C TYR A 51 11.82 -12.77 5.59
N GLN A 52 10.77 -13.49 5.94
CA GLN A 52 10.81 -14.78 6.61
C GLN A 52 10.18 -15.81 5.67
N PHE A 53 10.94 -16.78 5.19
CA PHE A 53 10.48 -17.76 4.23
C PHE A 53 9.95 -19.02 4.90
N GLU A 54 8.84 -19.54 4.37
CA GLU A 54 8.18 -20.79 4.79
C GLU A 54 8.34 -21.91 3.77
N GLU A 55 9.02 -21.61 2.63
CA GLU A 55 9.34 -22.56 1.56
C GLU A 55 10.68 -22.19 0.91
N ASP A 56 11.22 -23.11 0.09
CA ASP A 56 12.41 -22.87 -0.74
C ASP A 56 12.16 -21.72 -1.73
N PHE A 57 13.15 -20.86 -1.90
CA PHE A 57 13.03 -19.67 -2.74
C PHE A 57 14.27 -19.45 -3.62
N LYS A 58 14.12 -18.62 -4.67
CA LYS A 58 15.21 -18.26 -5.61
C LYS A 58 15.75 -16.86 -5.39
N GLY A 59 15.02 -16.02 -4.69
CA GLY A 59 15.34 -14.62 -4.44
C GLY A 59 14.11 -13.80 -4.08
N GLN A 60 14.25 -12.47 -4.04
CA GLN A 60 13.19 -11.53 -3.72
C GLN A 60 12.93 -10.60 -4.89
N ILE A 61 11.71 -10.07 -4.97
CA ILE A 61 11.33 -9.00 -5.86
C ILE A 61 10.96 -7.79 -4.99
N VAL A 62 11.70 -6.70 -5.18
CA VAL A 62 11.48 -5.45 -4.44
C VAL A 62 10.99 -4.38 -5.40
N GLY A 63 9.85 -3.78 -5.10
CA GLY A 63 9.27 -2.70 -5.88
C GLY A 63 9.69 -1.32 -5.37
N LEU A 64 9.82 -0.37 -6.29
CA LEU A 64 9.88 1.07 -6.03
C LEU A 64 8.83 1.77 -6.88
N GLY A 65 7.87 2.42 -6.22
CA GLY A 65 6.79 3.12 -6.90
C GLY A 65 7.18 4.51 -7.41
N ARG A 66 6.58 4.87 -8.53
CA ARG A 66 6.46 6.26 -8.98
C ARG A 66 5.00 6.58 -9.32
N ALA A 67 4.08 6.06 -8.49
CA ALA A 67 2.66 6.24 -8.72
C ALA A 67 2.26 7.71 -8.55
N GLY A 68 1.30 8.13 -9.37
CA GLY A 68 0.82 9.50 -9.40
C GLY A 68 1.57 10.39 -10.39
N LYS A 69 1.29 11.67 -10.31
CA LYS A 69 1.96 12.68 -11.14
C LYS A 69 3.29 13.03 -10.50
N MET A 70 4.37 12.85 -11.24
CA MET A 70 5.71 13.25 -10.82
C MET A 70 6.12 14.57 -11.46
N PRO A 71 7.04 15.34 -10.84
CA PRO A 71 7.58 16.56 -11.42
C PRO A 71 8.20 16.33 -12.80
N SER A 72 8.21 17.37 -13.64
CA SER A 72 8.95 17.33 -14.91
C SER A 72 10.43 17.14 -14.62
N GLY A 73 11.07 16.20 -15.35
CA GLY A 73 12.48 15.87 -15.13
C GLY A 73 12.74 14.98 -13.90
N PHE A 74 11.70 14.46 -13.25
CA PHE A 74 11.89 13.43 -12.22
C PHE A 74 12.67 12.23 -12.79
N TYR A 75 13.68 11.82 -12.04
CA TYR A 75 14.56 10.74 -12.46
C TYR A 75 14.94 9.86 -11.27
N ILE A 76 14.92 8.57 -11.48
CA ILE A 76 15.43 7.54 -10.57
C ILE A 76 16.62 6.87 -11.26
N ASP A 77 17.77 6.81 -10.58
CA ASP A 77 18.90 6.02 -11.07
C ASP A 77 18.50 4.54 -11.15
N ARG A 78 18.66 3.94 -12.32
CA ARG A 78 18.31 2.54 -12.58
C ARG A 78 19.34 1.55 -12.03
N GLN A 79 20.35 2.02 -11.33
CA GLN A 79 21.39 1.19 -10.72
C GLN A 79 21.41 1.41 -9.20
N PRO A 80 20.39 0.95 -8.47
CA PRO A 80 20.42 1.05 -7.03
C PRO A 80 21.57 0.22 -6.46
N LYS A 81 22.16 0.69 -5.38
CA LYS A 81 23.02 -0.16 -4.56
C LYS A 81 22.14 -1.22 -3.91
N VAL A 82 22.48 -2.50 -4.06
CA VAL A 82 21.74 -3.63 -3.49
C VAL A 82 22.65 -4.39 -2.56
N GLU A 83 22.21 -4.57 -1.32
CA GLU A 83 22.87 -5.39 -0.32
C GLU A 83 21.87 -6.37 0.27
N ALA A 84 22.34 -7.56 0.66
CA ALA A 84 21.49 -8.53 1.34
C ALA A 84 22.27 -9.32 2.38
N SER A 85 21.55 -9.78 3.40
CA SER A 85 22.03 -10.75 4.35
C SER A 85 21.03 -11.88 4.54
N LYS A 86 21.53 -13.09 4.84
CA LYS A 86 20.72 -14.26 5.12
C LYS A 86 21.13 -14.83 6.47
N ASN A 87 20.19 -14.97 7.38
CA ASN A 87 20.40 -15.44 8.74
C ASN A 87 21.51 -14.65 9.49
N GLY A 88 21.57 -13.33 9.23
CA GLY A 88 22.54 -12.42 9.81
C GLY A 88 23.93 -12.41 9.13
N HIS A 89 24.14 -13.21 8.08
CA HIS A 89 25.38 -13.25 7.32
C HIS A 89 25.23 -12.51 6.00
N LYS A 90 26.13 -11.56 5.71
CA LYS A 90 26.14 -10.83 4.44
C LYS A 90 26.32 -11.79 3.27
N ILE A 91 25.54 -11.56 2.20
CA ILE A 91 25.67 -12.32 0.97
C ILE A 91 26.69 -11.62 0.09
N GLU A 92 27.79 -12.30 -0.19
CA GLU A 92 28.81 -11.82 -1.12
C GLU A 92 28.40 -12.14 -2.57
N ASN A 93 28.87 -11.33 -3.52
CA ASN A 93 28.62 -11.50 -4.97
C ASN A 93 27.12 -11.56 -5.31
N LEU A 94 26.31 -10.70 -4.68
CA LEU A 94 24.90 -10.61 -4.91
C LEU A 94 24.63 -10.18 -6.36
N THR A 95 23.71 -10.87 -7.04
CA THR A 95 23.26 -10.52 -8.38
C THR A 95 21.86 -9.94 -8.33
N SER A 96 21.63 -8.86 -9.04
CA SER A 96 20.31 -8.23 -9.16
C SER A 96 20.03 -7.78 -10.59
N GLU A 97 18.73 -7.70 -10.91
CA GLU A 97 18.23 -7.23 -12.20
C GLU A 97 17.14 -6.18 -11.95
N VAL A 98 17.26 -5.01 -12.58
CA VAL A 98 16.29 -3.93 -12.49
C VAL A 98 15.43 -3.91 -13.74
N THR A 99 14.11 -3.89 -13.55
CA THR A 99 13.13 -3.76 -14.63
C THR A 99 12.30 -2.50 -14.41
N GLU A 100 12.15 -1.67 -15.44
CA GLU A 100 11.23 -0.54 -15.41
C GLU A 100 9.81 -1.02 -15.72
N GLU A 101 8.88 -0.63 -14.85
CA GLU A 101 7.45 -0.91 -14.96
C GLU A 101 6.67 0.38 -15.26
N THR A 102 5.41 0.27 -15.61
CA THR A 102 4.54 1.43 -15.88
C THR A 102 4.50 2.41 -14.69
N ASN A 103 4.43 1.89 -13.47
CA ASN A 103 4.27 2.67 -12.24
C ASN A 103 5.49 2.59 -11.31
N GLY A 104 6.69 2.37 -11.86
CA GLY A 104 7.90 2.31 -11.03
C GLY A 104 8.96 1.37 -11.56
N TYR A 105 9.65 0.73 -10.63
CA TYR A 105 10.73 -0.21 -10.90
C TYR A 105 10.56 -1.47 -10.05
N THR A 106 10.98 -2.60 -10.58
CA THR A 106 11.16 -3.84 -9.82
C THR A 106 12.62 -4.26 -9.85
N VAL A 107 13.12 -4.72 -8.70
CA VAL A 107 14.47 -5.27 -8.57
C VAL A 107 14.34 -6.73 -8.16
N LYS A 108 14.81 -7.64 -9.01
CA LYS A 108 14.99 -9.04 -8.66
C LYS A 108 16.35 -9.21 -8.01
N VAL A 109 16.36 -9.72 -6.79
CA VAL A 109 17.57 -9.99 -6.02
C VAL A 109 17.74 -11.51 -5.95
N TYR A 110 18.79 -12.03 -6.58
CA TYR A 110 19.03 -13.48 -6.70
C TYR A 110 19.86 -13.98 -5.53
N ASN A 111 19.20 -14.61 -4.56
CA ASN A 111 19.83 -15.19 -3.37
C ASN A 111 19.04 -16.43 -2.92
N PRO A 112 19.19 -17.57 -3.61
CA PRO A 112 18.40 -18.76 -3.31
C PRO A 112 18.62 -19.22 -1.87
N GLY A 113 17.57 -19.77 -1.28
CA GLY A 113 17.55 -20.27 0.09
C GLY A 113 16.47 -21.30 0.30
N GLN A 114 16.25 -21.68 1.54
CA GLN A 114 15.35 -22.75 1.95
C GLN A 114 14.33 -22.28 2.99
N GLU A 115 13.35 -23.14 3.27
CA GLU A 115 12.40 -22.95 4.36
C GLU A 115 13.12 -22.59 5.67
N GLY A 116 12.56 -21.62 6.41
CA GLY A 116 13.10 -21.11 7.66
C GLY A 116 14.15 -20.01 7.52
N ASP A 117 14.66 -19.74 6.32
CA ASP A 117 15.63 -18.66 6.11
C ASP A 117 14.99 -17.28 6.33
N ARG A 118 15.75 -16.42 7.02
CA ARG A 118 15.44 -15.00 7.20
C ARG A 118 16.37 -14.18 6.33
N VAL A 119 15.81 -13.42 5.40
CA VAL A 119 16.57 -12.59 4.46
C VAL A 119 16.26 -11.12 4.70
N GLU A 120 17.31 -10.32 4.80
CA GLU A 120 17.24 -8.87 4.83
C GLU A 120 17.82 -8.33 3.52
N VAL A 121 17.03 -7.52 2.80
CA VAL A 121 17.44 -6.87 1.56
C VAL A 121 17.39 -5.36 1.77
N GLU A 122 18.47 -4.68 1.38
CA GLU A 122 18.57 -3.22 1.42
C GLU A 122 18.88 -2.68 0.03
N LEU A 123 18.09 -1.71 -0.43
CA LEU A 123 18.29 -0.99 -1.69
C LEU A 123 18.45 0.49 -1.41
N THR A 124 19.45 1.10 -2.03
CA THR A 124 19.66 2.56 -2.00
C THR A 124 19.54 3.14 -3.39
N TRP A 125 18.62 4.06 -3.56
CA TRP A 125 18.28 4.73 -4.81
C TRP A 125 18.70 6.19 -4.77
N GLN A 126 19.17 6.70 -5.90
CA GLN A 126 19.41 8.13 -6.12
C GLN A 126 18.27 8.70 -6.97
N LEU A 127 17.69 9.80 -6.49
CA LEU A 127 16.56 10.47 -7.14
C LEU A 127 16.92 11.92 -7.45
N LYS A 128 16.32 12.47 -8.50
CA LYS A 128 16.45 13.88 -8.87
C LYS A 128 15.07 14.45 -9.18
N ASN A 129 14.91 15.75 -8.90
CA ASN A 129 13.67 16.49 -9.14
C ASN A 129 12.47 15.78 -8.52
N LEU A 130 12.58 15.40 -7.24
CA LEU A 130 11.54 14.68 -6.52
C LEU A 130 10.38 15.59 -6.13
N LEU A 131 10.67 16.87 -5.83
CA LEU A 131 9.69 17.84 -5.36
C LEU A 131 9.16 18.69 -6.51
N PHE A 132 7.87 19.01 -6.47
CA PHE A 132 7.28 20.07 -7.26
C PHE A 132 7.64 21.43 -6.65
N LEU A 133 8.37 22.25 -7.36
CA LEU A 133 8.81 23.56 -6.89
C LEU A 133 7.84 24.65 -7.38
N TYR A 134 6.95 25.15 -6.50
CA TYR A 134 6.05 26.26 -6.78
C TYR A 134 6.65 27.60 -6.32
N ASP A 135 5.94 28.71 -6.50
CA ASP A 135 6.43 30.01 -6.09
C ASP A 135 6.50 30.16 -4.56
N ASP A 136 5.64 29.48 -3.82
CA ASP A 136 5.51 29.55 -2.36
C ASP A 136 6.03 28.31 -1.61
N ILE A 137 5.84 27.11 -2.16
CA ILE A 137 6.23 25.85 -1.52
C ILE A 137 6.97 24.90 -2.48
N ALA A 138 7.71 23.98 -1.89
CA ALA A 138 8.18 22.74 -2.52
C ALA A 138 7.32 21.59 -2.00
N GLU A 139 6.60 20.89 -2.89
CA GLU A 139 5.63 19.84 -2.57
C GLU A 139 6.18 18.47 -2.93
N LEU A 140 6.15 17.55 -1.97
CA LEU A 140 6.32 16.11 -2.19
C LEU A 140 4.94 15.48 -2.33
N ASN A 141 4.69 14.79 -3.45
CA ASN A 141 3.57 13.88 -3.61
C ASN A 141 4.10 12.61 -4.26
N TRP A 142 4.40 11.60 -3.43
CA TRP A 142 5.09 10.41 -3.89
C TRP A 142 4.57 9.14 -3.21
N GLN A 143 4.49 8.07 -3.97
CA GLN A 143 4.08 6.74 -3.50
C GLN A 143 5.24 5.75 -3.66
N PRO A 144 6.21 5.71 -2.71
CA PRO A 144 7.37 4.83 -2.80
C PRO A 144 7.01 3.33 -2.75
N LEU A 145 5.93 2.99 -2.07
CA LEU A 145 5.38 1.64 -2.01
C LEU A 145 3.97 1.66 -2.62
N THR A 146 3.81 1.04 -3.79
CA THR A 146 2.52 0.99 -4.50
C THR A 146 1.64 -0.13 -3.96
N ASP A 147 2.23 -1.28 -3.72
CA ASP A 147 1.59 -2.44 -3.11
C ASP A 147 2.63 -3.39 -2.51
N SER A 148 2.16 -4.37 -1.75
CA SER A 148 2.96 -5.48 -1.25
C SER A 148 2.15 -6.75 -1.42
N SER A 149 2.78 -7.85 -1.85
CA SER A 149 2.11 -9.15 -1.98
C SER A 149 1.61 -9.66 -0.62
N GLU A 150 2.42 -9.43 0.43
CA GLU A 150 2.12 -9.82 1.79
C GLU A 150 1.91 -8.60 2.71
N SER A 151 1.27 -8.83 3.84
CA SER A 151 1.15 -7.82 4.88
C SER A 151 2.52 -7.55 5.52
N ILE A 152 2.78 -6.28 5.85
CA ILE A 152 4.00 -5.86 6.53
C ILE A 152 3.68 -5.68 8.02
N GLU A 153 4.26 -6.50 8.89
CA GLU A 153 3.94 -6.47 10.32
C GLU A 153 4.35 -5.15 10.98
N ARG A 154 5.57 -4.69 10.71
CA ARG A 154 6.11 -3.40 11.19
C ARG A 154 6.58 -2.58 10.01
N PHE A 155 5.88 -1.50 9.77
CA PHE A 155 6.25 -0.51 8.78
C PHE A 155 6.78 0.74 9.48
N GLU A 156 7.99 1.16 9.10
CA GLU A 156 8.62 2.39 9.56
C GLU A 156 9.13 3.18 8.36
N PHE A 157 8.87 4.50 8.35
CA PHE A 157 9.36 5.37 7.29
C PHE A 157 9.88 6.67 7.88
N HIS A 158 11.07 7.08 7.46
CA HIS A 158 11.73 8.31 7.88
C HIS A 158 11.78 9.28 6.71
N VAL A 159 11.40 10.52 6.94
CA VAL A 159 11.61 11.62 6.02
C VAL A 159 12.55 12.61 6.69
N MET A 160 13.70 12.80 6.09
CA MET A 160 14.83 13.59 6.59
C MET A 160 15.30 14.52 5.49
N GLY A 161 16.13 15.49 5.80
CA GLY A 161 16.72 16.34 4.77
C GLY A 161 17.58 17.45 5.34
N ASP A 162 18.18 18.23 4.44
CA ASP A 162 18.93 19.43 4.82
C ASP A 162 18.02 20.44 5.52
N ASN A 163 16.73 20.45 5.14
CA ASN A 163 15.67 21.27 5.72
C ASN A 163 14.50 20.38 6.14
N GLY A 164 13.78 20.78 7.19
CA GLY A 164 12.61 20.05 7.67
C GLY A 164 11.34 20.42 6.91
N ALA A 165 10.48 19.45 6.65
CA ALA A 165 9.15 19.74 6.14
C ALA A 165 8.33 20.56 7.15
N GLU A 166 7.57 21.52 6.68
CA GLU A 166 6.59 22.25 7.49
C GLU A 166 5.42 21.35 7.88
N LYS A 167 4.99 20.50 6.93
CA LYS A 167 3.96 19.50 7.15
C LYS A 167 4.22 18.23 6.36
N LEU A 168 3.85 17.09 6.97
CA LEU A 168 3.87 15.78 6.33
C LEU A 168 2.58 15.04 6.65
N PHE A 169 1.95 14.49 5.60
CA PHE A 169 0.83 13.59 5.66
C PHE A 169 1.22 12.21 5.09
N PHE A 170 0.54 11.20 5.58
CA PHE A 170 0.78 9.82 5.22
C PHE A 170 -0.53 9.11 4.93
N HIS A 171 -0.65 8.51 3.75
CA HIS A 171 -1.87 7.87 3.30
C HIS A 171 -1.61 6.41 2.92
N THR A 172 -2.49 5.52 3.36
CA THR A 172 -2.46 4.07 3.05
C THR A 172 -3.69 3.61 2.29
N GLY A 173 -4.41 4.56 1.64
CA GLY A 173 -5.69 4.31 0.99
C GLY A 173 -6.89 4.43 1.95
N GLN A 174 -8.08 4.07 1.46
CA GLN A 174 -9.37 4.38 2.13
C GLN A 174 -9.56 3.75 3.52
N LEU A 175 -8.99 2.58 3.76
CA LEU A 175 -9.07 1.92 5.07
C LEU A 175 -7.85 2.32 5.91
N TYR A 176 -7.89 3.52 6.42
CA TYR A 176 -6.91 4.03 7.34
C TYR A 176 -6.87 3.19 8.62
N ARG A 177 -5.76 2.54 8.89
CA ARG A 177 -5.38 2.10 10.23
C ARG A 177 -4.40 3.11 10.79
N GLU A 178 -4.58 3.46 12.04
CA GLU A 178 -3.86 4.51 12.73
C GLU A 178 -2.35 4.30 12.65
N GLY A 179 -1.70 5.00 11.72
CA GLY A 179 -0.26 5.21 11.73
C GLY A 179 0.06 6.36 12.68
N ARG A 180 1.21 6.29 13.30
CA ARG A 180 1.74 7.37 14.15
C ARG A 180 2.79 8.13 13.38
N ILE A 181 2.62 9.45 13.29
CA ILE A 181 3.62 10.37 12.76
C ILE A 181 4.23 11.09 13.95
N GLU A 182 5.54 11.01 14.08
CA GLU A 182 6.33 11.71 15.11
C GLU A 182 7.29 12.66 14.41
N GLN A 183 7.37 13.91 14.88
CA GLN A 183 8.33 14.88 14.43
C GLN A 183 9.39 15.08 15.50
N SER A 184 10.65 15.04 15.11
CA SER A 184 11.79 15.31 15.98
C SER A 184 12.76 16.26 15.27
N GLY A 185 12.73 17.55 15.64
CA GLY A 185 13.47 18.58 14.92
C GLY A 185 12.94 18.69 13.48
N HIS A 186 13.82 18.46 12.51
CA HIS A 186 13.52 18.49 11.08
C HIS A 186 13.06 17.14 10.51
N ASP A 187 13.11 16.07 11.29
CA ASP A 187 12.86 14.72 10.82
C ASP A 187 11.47 14.23 11.21
N TYR A 188 10.84 13.50 10.29
CA TYR A 188 9.58 12.82 10.53
C TYR A 188 9.81 11.31 10.56
N THR A 189 9.16 10.66 11.53
CA THR A 189 9.10 9.19 11.61
C THR A 189 7.65 8.74 11.58
N ILE A 190 7.35 7.88 10.64
CA ILE A 190 6.03 7.27 10.46
C ILE A 190 6.12 5.82 10.91
N ARG A 191 5.23 5.39 11.80
CA ARG A 191 5.13 3.99 12.24
C ARG A 191 3.73 3.46 12.06
N LEU A 192 3.64 2.26 11.50
CA LEU A 192 2.39 1.56 11.30
C LEU A 192 2.58 0.08 11.63
N HIS A 193 1.66 -0.48 12.41
CA HIS A 193 1.60 -1.91 12.66
C HIS A 193 0.62 -2.56 11.70
N ASN A 194 1.05 -3.64 11.05
CA ASN A 194 0.26 -4.44 10.14
C ASN A 194 -0.31 -3.62 8.96
N LEU A 195 0.58 -3.16 8.07
CA LEU A 195 0.16 -2.65 6.76
C LEU A 195 -0.36 -3.84 5.94
N PRO A 196 -1.65 -3.86 5.56
CA PRO A 196 -2.20 -5.00 4.83
C PRO A 196 -1.58 -5.17 3.45
N SER A 197 -1.58 -6.41 2.94
CA SER A 197 -1.20 -6.69 1.55
C SER A 197 -2.03 -5.87 0.56
N LYS A 198 -1.47 -5.59 -0.62
CA LYS A 198 -2.10 -4.80 -1.69
C LYS A 198 -2.44 -3.36 -1.28
N ARG A 199 -1.68 -2.81 -0.33
CA ARG A 199 -1.79 -1.41 0.10
C ARG A 199 -0.51 -0.67 -0.22
N GLY A 200 -0.68 0.48 -0.85
CA GLY A 200 0.40 1.43 -1.08
C GLY A 200 0.57 2.39 0.09
N VAL A 201 1.66 3.11 0.04
CA VAL A 201 2.00 4.17 0.98
C VAL A 201 2.30 5.42 0.18
N GLU A 202 1.57 6.50 0.44
CA GLU A 202 1.74 7.80 -0.17
C GLU A 202 2.21 8.81 0.88
N LEU A 203 3.21 9.59 0.51
CA LEU A 203 3.74 10.71 1.27
C LEU A 203 3.31 12.01 0.60
N HIS A 204 2.67 12.90 1.36
CA HIS A 204 2.31 14.23 0.92
C HIS A 204 2.84 15.24 1.92
N ALA A 205 3.78 16.08 1.49
CA ALA A 205 4.48 17.01 2.37
C ALA A 205 4.84 18.30 1.65
N TYR A 206 5.11 19.36 2.41
CA TYR A 206 5.66 20.58 1.83
C TYR A 206 6.72 21.24 2.72
N TRP A 207 7.57 21.99 2.07
CA TRP A 207 8.62 22.85 2.62
C TRP A 207 8.43 24.27 2.09
N PRO A 208 8.98 25.30 2.75
CA PRO A 208 9.12 26.63 2.14
C PRO A 208 9.92 26.54 0.84
N ARG A 209 9.49 27.23 -0.21
CA ARG A 209 10.23 27.24 -1.49
C ARG A 209 11.67 27.72 -1.35
N THR A 210 11.91 28.64 -0.40
CA THR A 210 13.24 29.21 -0.11
C THR A 210 14.28 28.16 0.27
N ASP A 211 13.86 27.05 0.83
CA ASP A 211 14.75 25.97 1.28
C ASP A 211 15.41 25.22 0.11
N PHE A 212 14.86 25.40 -1.10
CA PHE A 212 15.35 24.78 -2.35
C PHE A 212 15.84 25.84 -3.35
N ALA A 213 16.45 26.91 -2.86
CA ALA A 213 17.00 27.97 -3.72
C ALA A 213 18.15 27.49 -4.62
N SER A 214 18.86 26.42 -4.24
CA SER A 214 19.94 25.80 -5.04
C SER A 214 19.45 24.82 -6.11
N ALA A 215 18.16 24.48 -6.13
CA ALA A 215 17.59 23.60 -7.14
C ALA A 215 17.66 24.25 -8.54
N THR A 216 18.13 23.49 -9.52
CA THR A 216 18.36 23.98 -10.90
C THR A 216 17.18 23.69 -11.84
N ASP A 217 16.20 22.93 -11.39
CA ASP A 217 15.01 22.61 -12.16
C ASP A 217 14.08 23.81 -12.31
N GLN A 218 13.35 23.85 -13.43
CA GLN A 218 12.37 24.90 -13.67
C GLN A 218 11.17 24.72 -12.74
N GLY A 219 10.99 25.65 -11.81
CA GLY A 219 9.83 25.71 -10.94
C GLY A 219 8.52 25.88 -11.71
N LEU A 220 7.44 25.50 -11.06
CA LEU A 220 6.07 25.72 -11.51
C LEU A 220 5.61 27.11 -11.05
N LYS A 221 4.92 27.83 -11.94
CA LYS A 221 4.38 29.16 -11.61
C LYS A 221 3.12 29.04 -10.76
N GLY A 222 2.97 29.96 -9.81
CA GLY A 222 1.80 30.10 -8.97
C GLY A 222 1.97 29.53 -7.56
N ASN A 223 1.08 29.96 -6.68
CA ASN A 223 1.03 29.53 -5.30
C ASN A 223 0.26 28.21 -5.19
N ARG A 224 0.73 27.32 -4.33
CA ARG A 224 0.20 25.96 -4.18
C ARG A 224 -0.28 25.62 -2.77
N LEU A 225 0.14 26.37 -1.75
CA LEU A 225 -0.13 26.07 -0.35
C LEU A 225 -1.63 25.95 -0.03
N GLU A 226 -2.46 26.83 -0.60
CA GLU A 226 -3.91 26.78 -0.39
C GLU A 226 -4.51 25.49 -0.97
N GLU A 227 -4.13 25.14 -2.19
CA GLU A 227 -4.60 23.91 -2.85
C GLU A 227 -4.12 22.66 -2.10
N PHE A 228 -2.86 22.65 -1.64
CA PHE A 228 -2.31 21.58 -0.80
C PHE A 228 -3.19 21.35 0.44
N ASN A 229 -3.50 22.41 1.19
CA ASN A 229 -4.34 22.31 2.37
C ASN A 229 -5.77 21.84 2.03
N ASN A 230 -6.37 22.33 0.94
CA ASN A 230 -7.70 21.93 0.49
C ASN A 230 -7.77 20.44 0.13
N ILE A 231 -6.72 19.89 -0.49
CA ILE A 231 -6.61 18.45 -0.79
C ILE A 231 -6.62 17.66 0.51
N GLU A 232 -5.77 17.98 1.48
CA GLU A 232 -5.68 17.28 2.74
C GLU A 232 -6.97 17.36 3.56
N GLU A 233 -7.61 18.52 3.61
CA GLU A 233 -8.91 18.67 4.25
C GLU A 233 -10.00 17.82 3.57
N SER A 234 -9.96 17.69 2.24
CA SER A 234 -10.91 16.84 1.51
C SER A 234 -10.73 15.37 1.86
N ILE A 235 -9.48 14.91 1.97
CA ILE A 235 -9.15 13.55 2.36
C ILE A 235 -9.65 13.24 3.79
N VAL A 236 -9.46 14.18 4.71
CA VAL A 236 -9.97 14.04 6.09
C VAL A 236 -11.50 13.94 6.09
N ARG A 237 -12.20 14.81 5.36
CA ARG A 237 -13.67 14.77 5.24
C ARG A 237 -14.17 13.45 4.67
N GLU A 238 -13.55 12.94 3.62
CA GLU A 238 -13.92 11.64 3.01
C GLU A 238 -13.71 10.47 3.98
N LYS A 239 -12.60 10.48 4.73
CA LYS A 239 -12.33 9.49 5.78
C LYS A 239 -13.39 9.49 6.87
N ASP A 240 -13.77 10.68 7.35
CA ASP A 240 -14.78 10.83 8.39
C ASP A 240 -16.17 10.38 7.90
N GLN A 241 -16.55 10.72 6.68
CA GLN A 241 -17.79 10.24 6.06
C GLN A 241 -17.81 8.71 5.93
N SER A 242 -16.71 8.12 5.43
CA SER A 242 -16.57 6.66 5.31
C SER A 242 -16.66 5.97 6.67
N LYS A 243 -16.04 6.55 7.70
CA LYS A 243 -16.08 6.05 9.07
C LYS A 243 -17.50 6.09 9.65
N GLN A 244 -18.25 7.18 9.41
CA GLN A 244 -19.64 7.30 9.81
C GLN A 244 -20.52 6.27 9.11
N LEU A 245 -20.36 6.03 7.80
CA LEU A 245 -21.09 5.03 7.06
C LEU A 245 -20.89 3.63 7.63
N VAL A 246 -19.64 3.23 7.88
CA VAL A 246 -19.32 1.92 8.43
C VAL A 246 -19.82 1.77 9.87
N THR A 247 -19.66 2.81 10.69
CA THR A 247 -19.96 2.73 12.14
C THR A 247 -21.44 2.83 12.46
N TRP A 248 -22.20 3.61 11.70
CA TRP A 248 -23.59 3.91 12.04
C TRP A 248 -24.60 3.49 10.98
N VAL A 249 -24.34 3.75 9.71
CA VAL A 249 -25.33 3.54 8.65
C VAL A 249 -25.49 2.04 8.34
N PHE A 250 -24.41 1.31 8.10
CA PHE A 250 -24.51 -0.12 7.78
C PHE A 250 -25.11 -0.96 8.92
N PRO A 251 -24.71 -0.83 10.20
CA PRO A 251 -25.36 -1.56 11.28
C PRO A 251 -26.83 -1.21 11.45
N SER A 252 -27.19 0.07 11.27
CA SER A 252 -28.59 0.52 11.33
C SER A 252 -29.44 -0.12 10.23
N MET A 253 -28.95 -0.14 9.00
CA MET A 253 -29.64 -0.81 7.88
C MET A 253 -29.80 -2.31 8.12
N LEU A 254 -28.77 -2.96 8.66
CA LEU A 254 -28.81 -4.39 8.97
C LEU A 254 -29.84 -4.68 10.05
N SER A 255 -29.92 -3.86 11.08
CA SER A 255 -30.91 -3.96 12.17
C SER A 255 -32.33 -3.77 11.64
N ILE A 256 -32.57 -2.79 10.77
CA ILE A 256 -33.89 -2.55 10.15
C ILE A 256 -34.28 -3.74 9.28
N SER A 257 -33.35 -4.26 8.47
CA SER A 257 -33.60 -5.44 7.62
C SER A 257 -33.98 -6.67 8.43
N LEU A 258 -33.30 -6.89 9.57
CA LEU A 258 -33.61 -7.99 10.49
C LEU A 258 -35.02 -7.83 11.09
N LEU A 259 -35.36 -6.64 11.56
CA LEU A 259 -36.67 -6.33 12.10
C LEU A 259 -37.80 -6.58 11.07
N LEU A 260 -37.59 -6.12 9.83
CA LEU A 260 -38.54 -6.36 8.74
C LEU A 260 -38.70 -7.86 8.46
N SER A 261 -37.63 -8.62 8.45
CA SER A 261 -37.65 -10.07 8.23
C SER A 261 -38.43 -10.78 9.36
N VAL A 262 -38.26 -10.37 10.61
CA VAL A 262 -39.01 -10.89 11.75
C VAL A 262 -40.48 -10.55 11.65
N CYS A 263 -40.82 -9.31 11.27
CA CYS A 263 -42.23 -8.89 11.06
C CYS A 263 -42.89 -9.71 9.92
N PHE A 264 -42.18 -9.90 8.82
CA PHE A 264 -42.66 -10.74 7.72
C PHE A 264 -42.92 -12.20 8.15
N TYR A 265 -41.99 -12.76 8.92
CA TYR A 265 -42.17 -14.11 9.47
C TYR A 265 -43.42 -14.23 10.33
N PHE A 266 -43.71 -13.28 11.23
CA PHE A 266 -44.91 -13.30 12.06
C PHE A 266 -46.22 -13.11 11.25
N ILE A 267 -46.18 -12.24 10.24
CA ILE A 267 -47.33 -12.05 9.32
C ILE A 267 -47.60 -13.33 8.55
N TYR A 268 -46.54 -13.96 8.01
CA TYR A 268 -46.67 -15.23 7.31
C TYR A 268 -47.21 -16.34 8.18
N ARG A 269 -46.68 -16.49 9.38
CA ARG A 269 -47.14 -17.48 10.39
C ARG A 269 -48.60 -17.30 10.75
N ARG A 270 -49.07 -16.05 10.92
CA ARG A 270 -50.51 -15.76 11.20
C ARG A 270 -51.42 -16.18 10.02
N LYS A 271 -51.00 -16.03 8.81
CA LYS A 271 -51.78 -16.42 7.63
C LYS A 271 -51.84 -17.93 7.41
N THR A 272 -50.82 -18.67 7.87
CA THR A 272 -50.72 -20.13 7.70
C THR A 272 -51.24 -20.93 8.88
N THR A 273 -51.60 -20.31 9.99
CA THR A 273 -52.25 -21.03 11.13
C THR A 273 -53.70 -21.24 10.80
N PRO A 274 -54.21 -22.46 10.61
CA PRO A 274 -55.62 -22.72 10.31
C PRO A 274 -56.46 -22.31 11.50
N SER A 275 -57.50 -21.49 11.27
CA SER A 275 -58.48 -21.17 12.29
C SER A 275 -59.29 -22.41 12.57
N VAL A 276 -59.10 -23.05 13.75
CA VAL A 276 -59.94 -24.13 14.23
C VAL A 276 -61.30 -23.52 14.53
N LYS A 277 -62.28 -23.72 13.62
CA LYS A 277 -63.68 -23.38 13.89
C LYS A 277 -64.27 -24.51 14.68
N TYR A 278 -64.61 -24.23 15.95
CA TYR A 278 -65.38 -25.17 16.75
C TYR A 278 -66.84 -25.17 16.20
N ALA A 279 -67.35 -26.36 15.84
CA ALA A 279 -68.75 -26.55 15.53
C ALA A 279 -69.54 -26.54 16.86
N LYS A 280 -70.49 -25.61 16.97
CA LYS A 280 -71.43 -25.56 18.10
C LYS A 280 -72.57 -26.55 17.79
N ASN A 281 -72.68 -27.66 18.54
CA ASN A 281 -73.80 -28.52 18.53
C ASN A 281 -74.96 -27.81 19.29
N HIS A 282 -76.11 -27.69 18.60
CA HIS A 282 -77.40 -27.34 19.20
C HIS A 282 -78.16 -28.60 19.57
#